data_14c58aabf4018227238fd17181e77a9e
#
_entry.id   14c58aabf4018227238fd17181e77a9e
#
_cell.length_a   1.000
_cell.length_b   1.000
_cell.length_c   1.000
_cell.angle_alpha   90.00
_cell.angle_beta   90.00
_cell.angle_gamma   90.00
#
_symmetry.space_group_name_H-M   'P 1'
#
loop_
_entity.id
_entity.type
_entity.pdbx_description
1 polymer ?
#
loop_
_entity_poly.entity_id
_entity_poly.type
_entity_poly.pdbx_seq_one_letter_code
_entity_poly.pdbx_strand_id
1 'polypeptide(L)'
;MSLSVATVLGESARRFPGRIAAVDGDVRLTYGELWARALRCAGALRASGVKPGDRVALLLPNSADFLLAYYGALAAGATVVPVHALLVADEVAYVLRHSGSVALISSGPLWPVGEEAARTAGVRALHGVPDGEPLLAPEPAEPVDTAVILYTSGTTGRPKGARLTHLNIVLNASVITQDLLDLRPEDVVLGCLPLFHSYGQTCAMNATLRAGATLVLMGRFTGPAALEAMATEGVSVFMGVPTMYHALVEAAARDGAATAGPTLRAAVSGGAALPVAVLERFEAAFSTQVLEGYGLTETSPVATFNQPHTGRRPGTVGHPVWGVEIGIADAAVDDAVRLLADGETGEVVVRGHNVFAGYLDDPEATAAAVVDGWFRTGDLGVRDTDGFLSIVDRKKDLIIRGGFNIYPREVEEVLVRHPAVSEVAVIGVPDEARGEEICAVVVVRPDAGPVTADELIGWSRERLGRHKYPRIVRFTEELPLGPTGKVLKRALTATS
;
A
#
# COMPACT_ATOMS: atom_id res chain seq x y z
N MET A 1 -23.72 8.20 17.92
CA MET A 1 -22.61 8.37 16.96
C MET A 1 -22.61 7.14 16.07
N SER A 2 -22.67 7.33 14.77
CA SER A 2 -22.52 6.25 13.80
C SER A 2 -21.03 5.87 13.68
N LEU A 3 -20.74 4.62 13.33
CA LEU A 3 -19.40 4.17 13.03
C LEU A 3 -18.98 4.75 11.67
N SER A 4 -18.18 5.82 11.68
CA SER A 4 -17.67 6.44 10.45
C SER A 4 -16.17 6.72 10.53
N VAL A 5 -15.50 6.83 9.39
CA VAL A 5 -14.05 7.14 9.36
C VAL A 5 -13.77 8.53 9.94
N ALA A 6 -14.70 9.49 9.81
CA ALA A 6 -14.55 10.80 10.43
C ALA A 6 -14.42 10.71 11.95
N THR A 7 -15.07 9.73 12.59
CA THR A 7 -15.01 9.53 14.05
C THR A 7 -13.65 9.02 14.53
N VAL A 8 -12.81 8.48 13.64
CA VAL A 8 -11.43 8.09 13.99
C VAL A 8 -10.66 9.30 14.53
N LEU A 9 -10.66 10.41 13.80
CA LEU A 9 -10.01 11.64 14.23
C LEU A 9 -10.81 12.33 15.35
N GLY A 10 -12.15 12.43 15.21
CA GLY A 10 -13.01 13.13 16.16
C GLY A 10 -12.93 12.56 17.58
N GLU A 11 -12.91 11.23 17.74
CA GLU A 11 -12.75 10.58 19.04
C GLU A 11 -11.36 10.81 19.64
N SER A 12 -10.30 10.75 18.84
CA SER A 12 -8.95 11.04 19.31
C SER A 12 -8.77 12.51 19.67
N ALA A 13 -9.39 13.43 18.93
CA ALA A 13 -9.41 14.85 19.28
C ALA A 13 -10.14 15.12 20.61
N ARG A 14 -11.21 14.38 20.88
CA ARG A 14 -11.92 14.47 22.17
C ARG A 14 -11.07 13.93 23.34
N ARG A 15 -10.33 12.83 23.11
CA ARG A 15 -9.52 12.16 24.15
C ARG A 15 -8.19 12.85 24.39
N PHE A 16 -7.57 13.39 23.36
CA PHE A 16 -6.19 13.90 23.36
C PHE A 16 -6.07 15.27 22.67
N PRO A 17 -6.90 16.28 23.00
CA PRO A 17 -6.99 17.52 22.21
C PRO A 17 -5.66 18.27 22.08
N GLY A 18 -4.81 18.24 23.09
CA GLY A 18 -3.52 18.95 23.12
C GLY A 18 -2.32 18.16 22.59
N ARG A 19 -2.48 16.86 22.23
CA ARG A 19 -1.37 16.08 21.67
C ARG A 19 -1.17 16.43 20.20
N ILE A 20 0.09 16.35 19.72
CA ILE A 20 0.40 16.52 18.30
C ILE A 20 -0.16 15.32 17.52
N ALA A 21 -1.02 15.59 16.55
CA ALA A 21 -1.59 14.61 15.65
C ALA A 21 -0.74 14.46 14.37
N ALA A 22 -0.24 15.59 13.86
CA ALA A 22 0.52 15.60 12.62
C ALA A 22 1.68 16.60 12.65
N VAL A 23 2.79 16.21 12.06
CA VAL A 23 3.96 17.04 11.78
C VAL A 23 4.17 17.08 10.27
N ASP A 24 4.24 18.30 9.69
CA ASP A 24 4.45 18.53 8.25
C ASP A 24 5.50 19.65 8.10
N GLY A 25 6.76 19.27 7.97
CA GLY A 25 7.88 20.21 8.08
C GLY A 25 7.84 20.94 9.43
N ASP A 26 7.77 22.27 9.40
CA ASP A 26 7.68 23.12 10.60
C ASP A 26 6.26 23.21 11.18
N VAL A 27 5.25 22.72 10.46
CA VAL A 27 3.86 22.77 10.92
C VAL A 27 3.58 21.62 11.86
N ARG A 28 3.07 21.95 13.06
CA ARG A 28 2.63 20.97 14.05
C ARG A 28 1.16 21.22 14.37
N LEU A 29 0.32 20.22 14.15
CA LEU A 29 -1.11 20.31 14.44
C LEU A 29 -1.45 19.39 15.59
N THR A 30 -2.08 19.94 16.60
CA THR A 30 -2.68 19.13 17.67
C THR A 30 -3.95 18.43 17.14
N TYR A 31 -4.39 17.40 17.83
CA TYR A 31 -5.65 16.71 17.53
C TYR A 31 -6.84 17.66 17.54
N GLY A 32 -6.89 18.57 18.52
CA GLY A 32 -7.95 19.59 18.61
C GLY A 32 -7.94 20.53 17.41
N GLU A 33 -6.77 21.05 17.01
CA GLU A 33 -6.64 21.94 15.86
C GLU A 33 -6.96 21.22 14.54
N LEU A 34 -6.43 20.00 14.36
CA LEU A 34 -6.67 19.20 13.16
C LEU A 34 -8.17 18.93 12.97
N TRP A 35 -8.85 18.52 14.05
CA TRP A 35 -10.29 18.27 14.01
C TRP A 35 -11.12 19.54 13.78
N ALA A 36 -10.81 20.63 14.49
CA ALA A 36 -11.51 21.91 14.32
C ALA A 36 -11.38 22.42 12.87
N ARG A 37 -10.18 22.34 12.27
CA ARG A 37 -9.97 22.72 10.88
C ARG A 37 -10.67 21.76 9.89
N ALA A 38 -10.71 20.46 10.19
CA ALA A 38 -11.47 19.49 9.39
C ALA A 38 -12.99 19.81 9.39
N LEU A 39 -13.54 20.21 10.55
CA LEU A 39 -14.95 20.64 10.62
C LEU A 39 -15.20 21.95 9.87
N ARG A 40 -14.24 22.87 9.82
CA ARG A 40 -14.32 24.10 9.00
C ARG A 40 -14.30 23.76 7.50
N CYS A 41 -13.43 22.83 7.09
CA CYS A 41 -13.41 22.29 5.73
C CYS A 41 -14.79 21.65 5.37
N ALA A 42 -15.33 20.84 6.27
CA ALA A 42 -16.64 20.22 6.09
C ALA A 42 -17.75 21.24 5.92
N GLY A 43 -17.78 22.29 6.74
CA GLY A 43 -18.75 23.37 6.64
C GLY A 43 -18.64 24.14 5.33
N ALA A 44 -17.42 24.45 4.86
CA ALA A 44 -17.18 25.09 3.57
C ALA A 44 -17.64 24.21 2.39
N LEU A 45 -17.39 22.89 2.45
CA LEU A 45 -17.89 21.95 1.43
C LEU A 45 -19.42 21.91 1.40
N ARG A 46 -20.09 21.85 2.55
CA ARG A 46 -21.56 21.91 2.65
C ARG A 46 -22.12 23.24 2.12
N ALA A 47 -21.51 24.36 2.50
CA ALA A 47 -21.91 25.68 2.00
C ALA A 47 -21.71 25.81 0.48
N SER A 48 -20.76 25.12 -0.10
CA SER A 48 -20.51 25.06 -1.55
C SER A 48 -21.48 24.13 -2.29
N GLY A 49 -22.40 23.45 -1.59
CA GLY A 49 -23.42 22.58 -2.16
C GLY A 49 -23.08 21.09 -2.20
N VAL A 50 -21.96 20.66 -1.62
CA VAL A 50 -21.65 19.22 -1.44
C VAL A 50 -22.67 18.62 -0.48
N LYS A 51 -23.26 17.49 -0.83
CA LYS A 51 -24.28 16.78 -0.05
C LYS A 51 -23.72 15.48 0.51
N PRO A 52 -24.30 14.91 1.59
CA PRO A 52 -23.99 13.55 2.01
C PRO A 52 -24.15 12.56 0.84
N GLY A 53 -23.18 11.67 0.68
CA GLY A 53 -23.09 10.71 -0.43
C GLY A 53 -22.46 11.25 -1.72
N ASP A 54 -22.27 12.56 -1.85
CA ASP A 54 -21.47 13.11 -2.96
C ASP A 54 -20.00 12.68 -2.85
N ARG A 55 -19.28 12.71 -3.97
CA ARG A 55 -17.89 12.30 -4.04
C ARG A 55 -16.99 13.51 -4.19
N VAL A 56 -15.99 13.62 -3.30
CA VAL A 56 -14.98 14.69 -3.31
C VAL A 56 -13.63 14.10 -3.61
N ALA A 57 -13.02 14.49 -4.71
CA ALA A 57 -11.70 14.03 -5.11
C ALA A 57 -10.60 14.85 -4.42
N LEU A 58 -9.49 14.18 -4.05
CA LEU A 58 -8.33 14.78 -3.42
C LEU A 58 -7.09 14.50 -4.26
N LEU A 59 -6.52 15.53 -4.89
CA LEU A 59 -5.24 15.49 -5.58
C LEU A 59 -4.24 16.32 -4.76
N LEU A 60 -3.73 15.71 -3.69
CA LEU A 60 -2.88 16.34 -2.69
C LEU A 60 -1.67 15.45 -2.37
N PRO A 61 -0.50 16.04 -2.06
CA PRO A 61 0.65 15.27 -1.58
C PRO A 61 0.41 14.74 -0.16
N ASN A 62 1.36 13.97 0.35
CA ASN A 62 1.41 13.64 1.79
C ASN A 62 1.68 14.94 2.58
N SER A 63 0.65 15.56 3.09
CA SER A 63 0.70 16.85 3.79
C SER A 63 -0.44 16.97 4.78
N ALA A 64 -0.36 17.97 5.65
CA ALA A 64 -1.46 18.34 6.56
C ALA A 64 -2.75 18.66 5.79
N ASP A 65 -2.65 19.24 4.59
CA ASP A 65 -3.81 19.52 3.73
C ASP A 65 -4.55 18.25 3.33
N PHE A 66 -3.83 17.13 3.08
CA PHE A 66 -4.47 15.85 2.80
C PHE A 66 -5.35 15.39 3.97
N LEU A 67 -4.81 15.46 5.19
CA LEU A 67 -5.55 15.07 6.40
C LEU A 67 -6.79 15.94 6.59
N LEU A 68 -6.63 17.25 6.46
CA LEU A 68 -7.72 18.23 6.61
C LEU A 68 -8.83 18.00 5.58
N ALA A 69 -8.47 17.82 4.31
CA ALA A 69 -9.42 17.59 3.23
C ALA A 69 -10.11 16.22 3.36
N TYR A 70 -9.35 15.17 3.72
CA TYR A 70 -9.85 13.81 3.90
C TYR A 70 -10.90 13.74 5.02
N TYR A 71 -10.53 14.19 6.21
CA TYR A 71 -11.47 14.18 7.34
C TYR A 71 -12.56 15.23 7.22
N GLY A 72 -12.28 16.36 6.55
CA GLY A 72 -13.29 17.37 6.25
C GLY A 72 -14.36 16.85 5.28
N ALA A 73 -13.99 16.20 4.20
CA ALA A 73 -14.94 15.60 3.26
C ALA A 73 -15.77 14.48 3.95
N LEU A 74 -15.13 13.61 4.72
CA LEU A 74 -15.85 12.58 5.49
C LEU A 74 -16.79 13.15 6.55
N ALA A 75 -16.38 14.23 7.23
CA ALA A 75 -17.23 14.92 8.20
C ALA A 75 -18.43 15.63 7.52
N ALA A 76 -18.28 16.06 6.26
CA ALA A 76 -19.37 16.57 5.44
C ALA A 76 -20.34 15.48 4.92
N GLY A 77 -20.08 14.20 5.24
CA GLY A 77 -20.83 13.05 4.74
C GLY A 77 -20.48 12.65 3.30
N ALA A 78 -19.40 13.19 2.74
CA ALA A 78 -18.98 12.87 1.38
C ALA A 78 -18.09 11.61 1.34
N THR A 79 -18.14 10.90 0.20
CA THR A 79 -17.18 9.84 -0.14
C THR A 79 -15.91 10.49 -0.67
N VAL A 80 -14.76 10.11 -0.12
CA VAL A 80 -13.46 10.60 -0.58
C VAL A 80 -12.94 9.77 -1.76
N VAL A 81 -12.42 10.46 -2.79
CA VAL A 81 -11.75 9.85 -3.93
C VAL A 81 -10.30 10.33 -3.98
N PRO A 82 -9.38 9.66 -3.29
CA PRO A 82 -7.97 9.99 -3.36
C PRO A 82 -7.42 9.75 -4.76
N VAL A 83 -6.82 10.77 -5.34
CA VAL A 83 -6.26 10.73 -6.68
C VAL A 83 -4.74 10.62 -6.59
N HIS A 84 -4.19 9.74 -7.39
CA HIS A 84 -2.76 9.50 -7.43
C HIS A 84 -1.99 10.72 -7.93
N ALA A 85 -1.02 11.19 -7.14
CA ALA A 85 -0.29 12.45 -7.38
C ALA A 85 0.61 12.46 -8.63
N LEU A 86 0.88 11.30 -9.25
CA LEU A 86 1.71 11.21 -10.47
C LEU A 86 0.88 11.05 -11.75
N LEU A 87 -0.46 11.09 -11.67
CA LEU A 87 -1.31 11.02 -12.86
C LEU A 87 -1.23 12.35 -13.64
N VAL A 88 -1.30 12.22 -14.95
CA VAL A 88 -1.46 13.39 -15.84
C VAL A 88 -2.92 13.87 -15.88
N ALA A 89 -3.16 15.08 -16.38
CA ALA A 89 -4.47 15.71 -16.33
C ALA A 89 -5.60 14.86 -16.94
N ASP A 90 -5.36 14.18 -18.04
CA ASP A 90 -6.38 13.32 -18.70
C ASP A 90 -6.74 12.09 -17.86
N GLU A 91 -5.76 11.51 -17.16
CA GLU A 91 -6.00 10.37 -16.25
C GLU A 91 -6.76 10.83 -15.01
N VAL A 92 -6.42 11.99 -14.45
CA VAL A 92 -7.17 12.61 -13.35
C VAL A 92 -8.59 12.91 -13.80
N ALA A 93 -8.79 13.50 -15.00
CA ALA A 93 -10.11 13.78 -15.56
C ALA A 93 -10.94 12.49 -15.76
N TYR A 94 -10.31 11.38 -16.14
CA TYR A 94 -10.98 10.07 -16.17
C TYR A 94 -11.49 9.67 -14.78
N VAL A 95 -10.64 9.76 -13.74
CA VAL A 95 -11.03 9.44 -12.35
C VAL A 95 -12.19 10.30 -11.91
N LEU A 96 -12.17 11.62 -12.17
CA LEU A 96 -13.22 12.55 -11.79
C LEU A 96 -14.57 12.21 -12.44
N ARG A 97 -14.57 11.92 -13.75
CA ARG A 97 -15.79 11.53 -14.49
C ARG A 97 -16.32 10.18 -14.04
N HIS A 98 -15.43 9.17 -13.99
CA HIS A 98 -15.83 7.81 -13.63
C HIS A 98 -16.33 7.72 -12.19
N SER A 99 -15.69 8.44 -11.26
CA SER A 99 -16.17 8.49 -9.87
C SER A 99 -17.44 9.34 -9.70
N GLY A 100 -17.79 10.19 -10.69
CA GLY A 100 -18.86 11.17 -10.54
C GLY A 100 -18.56 12.19 -9.42
N SER A 101 -17.28 12.58 -9.27
CA SER A 101 -16.89 13.58 -8.28
C SER A 101 -17.54 14.93 -8.55
N VAL A 102 -18.08 15.60 -7.52
CA VAL A 102 -18.69 16.92 -7.63
C VAL A 102 -17.70 18.06 -7.39
N ALA A 103 -16.60 17.75 -6.70
CA ALA A 103 -15.51 18.68 -6.43
C ALA A 103 -14.16 17.96 -6.42
N LEU A 104 -13.10 18.70 -6.77
CA LEU A 104 -11.70 18.32 -6.62
C LEU A 104 -11.01 19.33 -5.72
N ILE A 105 -10.37 18.86 -4.64
CA ILE A 105 -9.46 19.66 -3.82
C ILE A 105 -8.04 19.35 -4.28
N SER A 106 -7.29 20.40 -4.65
CA SER A 106 -5.88 20.28 -5.06
C SER A 106 -5.10 21.51 -4.61
N SER A 107 -3.81 21.36 -4.36
CA SER A 107 -2.94 22.46 -3.92
C SER A 107 -1.50 22.30 -4.36
N GLY A 108 -0.73 23.37 -4.20
CA GLY A 108 0.72 23.41 -4.44
C GLY A 108 1.10 22.98 -5.86
N PRO A 109 2.14 22.15 -6.03
CA PRO A 109 2.63 21.75 -7.35
C PRO A 109 1.64 20.88 -8.14
N LEU A 110 0.60 20.32 -7.50
CA LEU A 110 -0.41 19.50 -8.16
C LEU A 110 -1.58 20.34 -8.70
N TRP A 111 -1.68 21.61 -8.30
CA TRP A 111 -2.79 22.50 -8.72
C TRP A 111 -2.95 22.61 -10.24
N PRO A 112 -1.90 22.86 -11.04
CA PRO A 112 -2.09 23.01 -12.51
C PRO A 112 -2.69 21.77 -13.16
N VAL A 113 -2.26 20.58 -12.74
CA VAL A 113 -2.81 19.30 -13.24
C VAL A 113 -4.27 19.13 -12.77
N GLY A 114 -4.54 19.45 -11.51
CA GLY A 114 -5.89 19.36 -10.93
C GLY A 114 -6.88 20.32 -11.59
N GLU A 115 -6.51 21.57 -11.80
CA GLU A 115 -7.34 22.58 -12.45
C GLU A 115 -7.70 22.20 -13.89
N GLU A 116 -6.72 21.77 -14.68
CA GLU A 116 -6.93 21.30 -16.04
C GLU A 116 -7.84 20.07 -16.10
N ALA A 117 -7.58 19.10 -15.25
CA ALA A 117 -8.38 17.87 -15.16
C ALA A 117 -9.84 18.17 -14.77
N ALA A 118 -10.04 19.03 -13.77
CA ALA A 118 -11.36 19.43 -13.31
C ALA A 118 -12.14 20.17 -14.41
N ARG A 119 -11.48 21.10 -15.12
CA ARG A 119 -12.05 21.79 -16.29
C ARG A 119 -12.47 20.81 -17.39
N THR A 120 -11.61 19.83 -17.71
CA THR A 120 -11.89 18.79 -18.72
C THR A 120 -13.01 17.84 -18.29
N ALA A 121 -13.15 17.59 -17.01
CA ALA A 121 -14.21 16.74 -16.46
C ALA A 121 -15.52 17.48 -16.16
N GLY A 122 -15.54 18.82 -16.20
CA GLY A 122 -16.69 19.61 -15.80
C GLY A 122 -16.95 19.60 -14.28
N VAL A 123 -15.88 19.38 -13.47
CA VAL A 123 -15.93 19.30 -12.02
C VAL A 123 -15.42 20.60 -11.40
N ARG A 124 -15.97 21.00 -10.26
CA ARG A 124 -15.49 22.19 -9.55
C ARG A 124 -14.10 21.93 -8.97
N ALA A 125 -13.12 22.76 -9.30
CA ALA A 125 -11.81 22.77 -8.67
C ALA A 125 -11.77 23.72 -7.46
N LEU A 126 -11.22 23.26 -6.34
CA LEU A 126 -10.99 24.03 -5.12
C LEU A 126 -9.48 24.09 -4.87
N HIS A 127 -8.93 25.31 -4.91
CA HIS A 127 -7.50 25.54 -4.64
C HIS A 127 -7.22 25.59 -3.14
N GLY A 128 -6.47 24.63 -2.64
CA GLY A 128 -6.23 24.47 -1.21
C GLY A 128 -7.43 23.86 -0.47
N VAL A 129 -7.25 23.63 0.82
CA VAL A 129 -8.31 23.12 1.67
C VAL A 129 -9.36 24.22 1.90
N PRO A 130 -10.63 24.01 1.55
CA PRO A 130 -11.65 25.03 1.78
C PRO A 130 -11.84 25.27 3.28
N ASP A 131 -12.08 26.54 3.64
CA ASP A 131 -12.23 27.00 5.01
C ASP A 131 -13.53 27.83 5.14
N GLY A 132 -14.32 27.57 6.19
CA GLY A 132 -15.61 28.22 6.40
C GLY A 132 -16.13 28.07 7.83
N GLU A 133 -17.40 28.33 8.06
CA GLU A 133 -18.05 28.10 9.34
C GLU A 133 -18.02 26.57 9.64
N PRO A 134 -17.55 26.17 10.84
CA PRO A 134 -17.43 24.76 11.16
C PRO A 134 -18.80 24.08 11.29
N LEU A 135 -18.88 22.81 10.87
CA LEU A 135 -20.01 21.97 11.29
C LEU A 135 -19.96 21.75 12.81
N LEU A 136 -21.12 21.75 13.45
CA LEU A 136 -21.23 21.45 14.89
C LEU A 136 -20.91 19.99 15.21
N ALA A 137 -21.16 19.10 14.26
CA ALA A 137 -20.87 17.66 14.34
C ALA A 137 -20.71 17.11 12.90
N PRO A 138 -19.99 16.00 12.73
CA PRO A 138 -19.94 15.33 11.44
C PRO A 138 -21.33 14.81 11.04
N GLU A 139 -21.61 14.81 9.73
CA GLU A 139 -22.82 14.20 9.17
C GLU A 139 -22.86 12.70 9.51
N PRO A 140 -24.04 12.16 9.85
CA PRO A 140 -24.21 10.75 10.07
C PRO A 140 -23.89 9.93 8.81
N ALA A 141 -23.28 8.76 8.98
CA ALA A 141 -23.07 7.79 7.92
C ALA A 141 -23.36 6.38 8.45
N GLU A 142 -23.89 5.51 7.60
CA GLU A 142 -24.06 4.11 7.95
C GLU A 142 -22.71 3.38 7.80
N PRO A 143 -22.41 2.38 8.64
CA PRO A 143 -21.13 1.65 8.60
C PRO A 143 -20.83 1.03 7.24
N VAL A 144 -21.86 0.65 6.48
CA VAL A 144 -21.76 0.02 5.16
C VAL A 144 -21.73 1.02 3.99
N ASP A 145 -21.92 2.32 4.27
CA ASP A 145 -21.76 3.34 3.25
C ASP A 145 -20.31 3.41 2.76
N THR A 146 -20.14 3.75 1.49
CA THR A 146 -18.81 3.93 0.90
C THR A 146 -18.16 5.19 1.48
N ALA A 147 -17.06 5.00 2.22
CA ALA A 147 -16.25 6.10 2.76
C ALA A 147 -15.21 6.60 1.74
N VAL A 148 -14.58 5.66 1.03
CA VAL A 148 -13.47 5.94 0.12
C VAL A 148 -13.59 5.10 -1.14
N ILE A 149 -13.26 5.70 -2.30
CA ILE A 149 -13.10 4.97 -3.55
C ILE A 149 -11.62 5.08 -3.96
N LEU A 150 -10.91 3.95 -3.95
CA LEU A 150 -9.52 3.88 -4.36
C LEU A 150 -9.39 3.25 -5.75
N TYR A 151 -8.69 3.94 -6.64
CA TYR A 151 -8.47 3.44 -7.99
C TYR A 151 -7.28 2.48 -8.04
N THR A 152 -7.53 1.26 -8.51
CA THR A 152 -6.50 0.23 -8.71
C THR A 152 -6.24 0.03 -10.20
N SER A 153 -4.98 -0.29 -10.55
CA SER A 153 -4.63 -0.65 -11.92
C SER A 153 -5.20 -2.03 -12.25
N GLY A 154 -6.39 -2.04 -12.85
CA GLY A 154 -7.02 -3.29 -13.31
C GLY A 154 -6.20 -4.04 -14.35
N THR A 155 -6.44 -5.34 -14.47
CA THR A 155 -5.83 -6.21 -15.51
C THR A 155 -6.26 -5.84 -16.94
N THR A 156 -7.36 -5.09 -17.09
CA THR A 156 -8.01 -4.73 -18.37
C THR A 156 -7.59 -3.38 -18.95
N GLY A 157 -6.59 -2.70 -18.36
CA GLY A 157 -6.00 -1.47 -18.90
C GLY A 157 -6.60 -0.17 -18.37
N ARG A 158 -7.85 -0.13 -17.87
CA ARG A 158 -8.41 1.06 -17.22
C ARG A 158 -8.49 0.85 -15.70
N PRO A 159 -8.14 1.87 -14.89
CA PRO A 159 -8.27 1.78 -13.45
C PRO A 159 -9.71 1.55 -12.99
N LYS A 160 -9.90 0.65 -12.02
CA LYS A 160 -11.20 0.37 -11.39
C LYS A 160 -11.28 1.04 -10.02
N GLY A 161 -12.43 1.58 -9.67
CA GLY A 161 -12.67 2.20 -8.37
C GLY A 161 -13.15 1.17 -7.34
N ALA A 162 -12.29 0.75 -6.42
CA ALA A 162 -12.65 -0.12 -5.31
C ALA A 162 -13.38 0.68 -4.22
N ARG A 163 -14.61 0.28 -3.85
CA ARG A 163 -15.42 0.96 -2.84
C ARG A 163 -15.13 0.38 -1.46
N LEU A 164 -14.52 1.18 -0.59
CA LEU A 164 -14.25 0.84 0.80
C LEU A 164 -15.27 1.50 1.70
N THR A 165 -15.93 0.71 2.55
CA THR A 165 -16.93 1.21 3.49
C THR A 165 -16.29 1.81 4.74
N HIS A 166 -17.06 2.58 5.49
CA HIS A 166 -16.63 3.06 6.80
C HIS A 166 -16.23 1.89 7.71
N LEU A 167 -17.01 0.81 7.70
CA LEU A 167 -16.74 -0.41 8.47
C LEU A 167 -15.38 -1.02 8.10
N ASN A 168 -15.12 -1.20 6.80
CA ASN A 168 -13.87 -1.77 6.32
C ASN A 168 -12.65 -1.03 6.90
N ILE A 169 -12.65 0.30 6.74
CA ILE A 169 -11.51 1.15 7.11
C ILE A 169 -11.36 1.24 8.65
N VAL A 170 -12.45 1.48 9.38
CA VAL A 170 -12.41 1.66 10.83
C VAL A 170 -12.01 0.37 11.54
N LEU A 171 -12.55 -0.80 11.13
CA LEU A 171 -12.16 -2.07 11.74
C LEU A 171 -10.72 -2.44 11.39
N ASN A 172 -10.31 -2.29 10.13
CA ASN A 172 -8.94 -2.61 9.73
C ASN A 172 -7.93 -1.71 10.48
N ALA A 173 -8.18 -0.39 10.56
CA ALA A 173 -7.36 0.53 11.36
C ALA A 173 -7.35 0.15 12.84
N SER A 174 -8.48 -0.30 13.42
CA SER A 174 -8.56 -0.71 14.83
C SER A 174 -7.76 -1.99 15.09
N VAL A 175 -7.85 -2.99 14.20
CA VAL A 175 -7.05 -4.21 14.26
C VAL A 175 -5.56 -3.89 14.22
N ILE A 176 -5.13 -3.02 13.28
CA ILE A 176 -3.73 -2.59 13.19
C ILE A 176 -3.29 -1.92 14.49
N THR A 177 -4.11 -1.03 15.04
CA THR A 177 -3.79 -0.27 16.24
C THR A 177 -3.68 -1.17 17.47
N GLN A 178 -4.64 -2.08 17.67
CA GLN A 178 -4.79 -2.83 18.92
C GLN A 178 -4.10 -4.19 18.89
N ASP A 179 -4.31 -4.95 17.81
CA ASP A 179 -3.91 -6.35 17.77
C ASP A 179 -2.53 -6.56 17.14
N LEU A 180 -2.18 -5.74 16.12
CA LEU A 180 -0.95 -5.96 15.36
C LEU A 180 0.24 -5.18 15.89
N LEU A 181 0.07 -3.90 16.24
CA LEU A 181 1.17 -3.00 16.55
C LEU A 181 1.12 -2.42 17.98
N ASP A 182 0.03 -2.64 18.72
CA ASP A 182 -0.19 -2.01 20.04
C ASP A 182 0.20 -0.53 20.01
N LEU A 183 -0.37 0.21 19.03
CA LEU A 183 -0.06 1.63 18.86
C LEU A 183 -0.59 2.42 20.05
N ARG A 184 0.27 3.26 20.59
CA ARG A 184 0.00 4.06 21.79
C ARG A 184 0.05 5.55 21.45
N PRO A 185 -0.58 6.41 22.30
CA PRO A 185 -0.51 7.85 22.10
C PRO A 185 0.92 8.40 22.07
N GLU A 186 1.89 7.72 22.70
CA GLU A 186 3.31 8.11 22.74
C GLU A 186 4.07 7.79 21.47
N ASP A 187 3.51 6.96 20.58
CA ASP A 187 4.17 6.59 19.35
C ASP A 187 4.24 7.74 18.34
N VAL A 188 5.30 7.69 17.55
CA VAL A 188 5.51 8.57 16.42
C VAL A 188 5.69 7.69 15.18
N VAL A 189 4.81 7.84 14.20
CA VAL A 189 4.78 7.03 12.98
C VAL A 189 5.27 7.86 11.80
N LEU A 190 6.21 7.33 11.01
CA LEU A 190 6.67 7.99 9.79
C LEU A 190 5.65 7.80 8.65
N GLY A 191 4.99 8.88 8.25
CA GLY A 191 3.98 8.94 7.19
C GLY A 191 4.60 9.14 5.80
N CYS A 192 5.48 8.22 5.39
CA CYS A 192 6.16 8.27 4.09
C CYS A 192 5.45 7.49 2.98
N LEU A 193 4.52 6.61 3.33
CA LEU A 193 3.69 5.90 2.36
C LEU A 193 2.66 6.83 1.73
N PRO A 194 2.37 6.70 0.43
CA PRO A 194 1.37 7.56 -0.23
C PRO A 194 -0.01 7.47 0.43
N LEU A 195 -0.57 8.61 0.84
CA LEU A 195 -1.89 8.67 1.50
C LEU A 195 -3.06 8.44 0.52
N PHE A 196 -2.82 8.56 -0.78
CA PHE A 196 -3.79 8.16 -1.81
C PHE A 196 -3.86 6.63 -2.02
N HIS A 197 -3.04 5.84 -1.33
CA HIS A 197 -3.02 4.38 -1.37
C HIS A 197 -3.48 3.80 -0.04
N SER A 198 -4.22 2.68 -0.07
CA SER A 198 -4.81 2.03 1.12
C SER A 198 -3.79 1.77 2.24
N TYR A 199 -2.55 1.38 1.91
CA TYR A 199 -1.51 1.12 2.91
C TYR A 199 -1.13 2.40 3.67
N GLY A 200 -0.82 3.49 2.97
CA GLY A 200 -0.54 4.77 3.62
C GLY A 200 -1.75 5.32 4.36
N GLN A 201 -2.93 5.22 3.73
CA GLN A 201 -4.17 5.79 4.27
C GLN A 201 -4.67 5.05 5.52
N THR A 202 -4.81 3.71 5.46
CA THR A 202 -5.37 2.95 6.58
C THR A 202 -4.31 2.61 7.62
N CYS A 203 -3.16 2.04 7.20
CA CYS A 203 -2.16 1.55 8.15
C CYS A 203 -1.34 2.69 8.77
N ALA A 204 -0.85 3.63 7.96
CA ALA A 204 -0.05 4.72 8.51
C ALA A 204 -0.94 5.85 9.07
N MET A 205 -1.91 6.38 8.30
CA MET A 205 -2.68 7.54 8.72
C MET A 205 -3.81 7.19 9.71
N ASN A 206 -4.81 6.39 9.26
CA ASN A 206 -6.00 6.13 10.10
C ASN A 206 -5.65 5.37 11.38
N ALA A 207 -4.74 4.38 11.35
CA ALA A 207 -4.35 3.64 12.55
C ALA A 207 -3.59 4.52 13.55
N THR A 208 -2.66 5.38 13.08
CA THR A 208 -1.95 6.35 13.93
C THR A 208 -2.92 7.31 14.62
N LEU A 209 -3.82 7.93 13.84
CA LEU A 209 -4.78 8.87 14.38
C LEU A 209 -5.81 8.18 15.29
N ARG A 210 -6.16 6.92 15.04
CA ARG A 210 -7.01 6.10 15.92
C ARG A 210 -6.37 5.84 17.29
N ALA A 211 -5.05 5.67 17.32
CA ALA A 211 -4.28 5.47 18.55
C ALA A 211 -4.11 6.74 19.38
N GLY A 212 -4.28 7.92 18.82
CA GLY A 212 -3.89 9.20 19.43
C GLY A 212 -2.39 9.48 19.31
N ALA A 213 -1.68 8.80 18.42
CA ALA A 213 -0.25 8.90 18.13
C ALA A 213 0.07 10.03 17.15
N THR A 214 1.34 10.36 16.96
CA THR A 214 1.79 11.42 16.05
C THR A 214 2.15 10.85 14.68
N LEU A 215 1.65 11.45 13.60
CA LEU A 215 2.01 11.13 12.22
C LEU A 215 2.99 12.19 11.70
N VAL A 216 4.22 11.79 11.38
CA VAL A 216 5.23 12.66 10.73
C VAL A 216 5.10 12.48 9.22
N LEU A 217 4.62 13.51 8.54
CA LEU A 217 4.35 13.48 7.10
C LEU A 217 5.63 13.71 6.30
N MET A 218 5.81 12.87 5.29
CA MET A 218 6.91 12.98 4.35
C MET A 218 6.35 12.97 2.92
N GLY A 219 6.48 14.09 2.21
CA GLY A 219 5.97 14.24 0.84
C GLY A 219 6.76 13.45 -0.21
N ARG A 220 8.08 13.31 -0.01
CA ARG A 220 8.96 12.51 -0.87
C ARG A 220 9.93 11.71 -0.01
N PHE A 221 9.92 10.40 -0.18
CA PHE A 221 10.83 9.51 0.53
C PHE A 221 12.22 9.50 -0.11
N THR A 222 13.26 9.67 0.71
CA THR A 222 14.66 9.31 0.41
C THR A 222 15.27 8.73 1.68
N GLY A 223 16.23 7.79 1.55
CA GLY A 223 16.86 7.17 2.73
C GLY A 223 17.44 8.19 3.71
N PRO A 224 18.29 9.16 3.27
CA PRO A 224 18.85 10.17 4.17
C PRO A 224 17.79 11.04 4.85
N ALA A 225 16.80 11.56 4.12
CA ALA A 225 15.74 12.39 4.72
C ALA A 225 14.87 11.60 5.71
N ALA A 226 14.65 10.31 5.45
CA ALA A 226 13.90 9.46 6.36
C ALA A 226 14.69 9.20 7.65
N LEU A 227 16.01 8.95 7.57
CA LEU A 227 16.87 8.81 8.77
C LEU A 227 16.89 10.09 9.60
N GLU A 228 17.03 11.26 8.96
CA GLU A 228 16.96 12.54 9.62
C GLU A 228 15.63 12.76 10.33
N ALA A 229 14.50 12.53 9.64
CA ALA A 229 13.17 12.65 10.25
C ALA A 229 12.97 11.66 11.42
N MET A 230 13.45 10.41 11.28
CA MET A 230 13.38 9.42 12.36
C MET A 230 14.14 9.88 13.60
N ALA A 231 15.33 10.46 13.43
CA ALA A 231 16.13 10.94 14.54
C ALA A 231 15.55 12.22 15.17
N THR A 232 15.12 13.18 14.34
CA THR A 232 14.66 14.50 14.79
C THR A 232 13.30 14.40 15.49
N GLU A 233 12.38 13.61 14.95
CA GLU A 233 11.01 13.50 15.44
C GLU A 233 10.82 12.33 16.43
N GLY A 234 11.86 11.52 16.67
CA GLY A 234 11.78 10.37 17.58
C GLY A 234 10.83 9.29 17.08
N VAL A 235 10.88 8.97 15.79
CA VAL A 235 9.99 7.97 15.18
C VAL A 235 10.14 6.62 15.86
N SER A 236 9.04 6.07 16.36
CA SER A 236 8.99 4.76 17.02
C SER A 236 8.47 3.65 16.13
N VAL A 237 7.74 3.98 15.05
CA VAL A 237 7.16 3.00 14.13
C VAL A 237 7.42 3.43 12.69
N PHE A 238 8.02 2.53 11.92
CA PHE A 238 8.24 2.68 10.48
C PHE A 238 7.38 1.69 9.69
N MET A 239 6.65 2.20 8.70
CA MET A 239 5.90 1.38 7.75
C MET A 239 6.38 1.71 6.35
N GLY A 240 6.83 0.70 5.60
CA GLY A 240 7.42 0.91 4.29
C GLY A 240 7.20 -0.24 3.32
N VAL A 241 7.58 0.01 2.07
CA VAL A 241 7.69 -1.01 1.02
C VAL A 241 9.15 -1.47 0.89
N PRO A 242 9.45 -2.64 0.27
CA PRO A 242 10.81 -3.18 0.22
C PRO A 242 11.89 -2.21 -0.29
N THR A 243 11.58 -1.38 -1.27
CA THR A 243 12.51 -0.36 -1.81
C THR A 243 12.89 0.69 -0.77
N MET A 244 11.97 1.03 0.15
CA MET A 244 12.27 1.96 1.25
C MET A 244 13.19 1.32 2.29
N TYR A 245 13.02 0.03 2.59
CA TYR A 245 13.93 -0.72 3.46
C TYR A 245 15.34 -0.76 2.89
N HIS A 246 15.45 -1.06 1.59
CA HIS A 246 16.74 -1.05 0.89
C HIS A 246 17.41 0.32 0.99
N ALA A 247 16.68 1.40 0.68
CA ALA A 247 17.20 2.76 0.72
C ALA A 247 17.65 3.20 2.13
N LEU A 248 16.96 2.77 3.19
CA LEU A 248 17.36 3.04 4.57
C LEU A 248 18.65 2.31 4.94
N VAL A 249 18.78 1.02 4.58
CA VAL A 249 20.01 0.23 4.82
C VAL A 249 21.21 0.87 4.10
N GLU A 250 21.04 1.27 2.85
CA GLU A 250 22.09 1.93 2.06
C GLU A 250 22.48 3.30 2.64
N ALA A 251 21.51 4.10 3.09
CA ALA A 251 21.77 5.39 3.72
C ALA A 251 22.50 5.22 5.06
N ALA A 252 22.06 4.31 5.90
CA ALA A 252 22.70 4.03 7.19
C ALA A 252 24.16 3.54 7.02
N ALA A 253 24.42 2.73 5.99
CA ALA A 253 25.78 2.25 5.70
C ALA A 253 26.73 3.39 5.26
N ARG A 254 26.24 4.39 4.53
CA ARG A 254 27.05 5.54 4.05
C ARG A 254 27.41 6.50 5.17
N ASP A 255 26.50 6.78 6.07
CA ASP A 255 26.67 7.77 7.11
C ASP A 255 27.51 7.25 8.30
N GLY A 256 27.88 5.95 8.30
CA GLY A 256 28.56 5.33 9.44
C GLY A 256 27.75 5.40 10.75
N ALA A 257 26.55 5.94 10.67
CA ALA A 257 25.61 6.06 11.74
C ALA A 257 24.65 4.87 11.69
N ALA A 258 24.90 3.87 12.50
CA ALA A 258 23.81 3.05 12.96
C ALA A 258 22.82 4.00 13.59
N THR A 259 21.56 4.03 13.04
CA THR A 259 20.49 4.34 13.96
C THR A 259 19.46 5.37 13.48
N ALA A 260 18.36 4.87 13.04
CA ALA A 260 17.09 5.42 13.48
C ALA A 260 17.02 5.19 14.99
N GLY A 261 17.55 6.04 15.76
CA GLY A 261 17.71 6.04 17.22
C GLY A 261 17.08 4.92 18.06
N PRO A 262 17.33 4.89 19.36
CA PRO A 262 16.83 3.85 20.27
C PRO A 262 15.29 3.79 20.39
N THR A 263 14.56 4.65 19.68
CA THR A 263 13.11 4.78 19.74
C THR A 263 12.35 3.91 18.74
N LEU A 264 12.98 3.42 17.65
CA LEU A 264 12.30 2.56 16.67
C LEU A 264 11.99 1.20 17.28
N ARG A 265 10.73 0.97 17.64
CA ARG A 265 10.25 -0.26 18.29
C ARG A 265 9.60 -1.25 17.34
N ALA A 266 9.11 -0.80 16.20
CA ALA A 266 8.46 -1.64 15.20
C ALA A 266 8.74 -1.16 13.79
N ALA A 267 8.94 -2.09 12.88
CA ALA A 267 9.06 -1.87 11.46
C ALA A 267 8.09 -2.82 10.73
N VAL A 268 7.33 -2.30 9.76
CA VAL A 268 6.30 -3.06 9.04
C VAL A 268 6.55 -2.99 7.55
N SER A 269 6.71 -4.13 6.90
CA SER A 269 6.83 -4.24 5.47
C SER A 269 5.53 -4.78 4.86
N GLY A 270 5.07 -4.14 3.79
CA GLY A 270 3.89 -4.55 3.06
C GLY A 270 3.88 -4.05 1.62
N GLY A 271 2.85 -4.43 0.87
CA GLY A 271 2.65 -3.98 -0.50
C GLY A 271 3.45 -4.76 -1.56
N ALA A 272 4.59 -5.34 -1.22
CA ALA A 272 5.36 -6.28 -2.03
C ALA A 272 6.14 -7.21 -1.09
N ALA A 273 6.64 -8.31 -1.63
CA ALA A 273 7.47 -9.23 -0.86
C ALA A 273 8.81 -8.59 -0.48
N LEU A 274 9.18 -8.67 0.79
CA LEU A 274 10.48 -8.22 1.27
C LEU A 274 11.48 -9.38 1.14
N PRO A 275 12.57 -9.23 0.35
CA PRO A 275 13.61 -10.24 0.31
C PRO A 275 14.20 -10.46 1.71
N VAL A 276 14.34 -11.73 2.13
CA VAL A 276 14.85 -12.08 3.47
C VAL A 276 16.22 -11.45 3.73
N ALA A 277 17.08 -11.37 2.73
CA ALA A 277 18.39 -10.73 2.85
C ALA A 277 18.31 -9.22 3.13
N VAL A 278 17.29 -8.52 2.65
CA VAL A 278 17.06 -7.09 2.96
C VAL A 278 16.51 -6.95 4.36
N LEU A 279 15.57 -7.82 4.75
CA LEU A 279 15.01 -7.89 6.10
C LEU A 279 16.12 -8.06 7.15
N GLU A 280 16.99 -9.07 6.97
CA GLU A 280 18.09 -9.37 7.90
C GLU A 280 19.08 -8.19 8.01
N ARG A 281 19.43 -7.55 6.90
CA ARG A 281 20.31 -6.37 6.90
C ARG A 281 19.67 -5.18 7.64
N PHE A 282 18.37 -4.96 7.43
CA PHE A 282 17.65 -3.89 8.13
C PHE A 282 17.62 -4.17 9.65
N GLU A 283 17.26 -5.38 10.06
CA GLU A 283 17.22 -5.76 11.47
C GLU A 283 18.60 -5.64 12.16
N ALA A 284 19.66 -6.00 11.45
CA ALA A 284 21.02 -5.82 11.95
C ALA A 284 21.40 -4.35 12.10
N ALA A 285 21.01 -3.49 11.13
CA ALA A 285 21.34 -2.07 11.14
C ALA A 285 20.53 -1.26 12.16
N PHE A 286 19.25 -1.60 12.34
CA PHE A 286 18.31 -0.80 13.15
C PHE A 286 17.94 -1.47 14.50
N SER A 287 18.42 -2.66 14.78
CA SER A 287 18.09 -3.44 15.99
C SER A 287 16.59 -3.59 16.25
N THR A 288 15.80 -3.69 15.18
CA THR A 288 14.33 -3.70 15.21
C THR A 288 13.81 -4.79 14.30
N GLN A 289 12.87 -5.60 14.80
CA GLN A 289 12.23 -6.64 14.00
C GLN A 289 11.33 -6.06 12.93
N VAL A 290 11.37 -6.64 11.73
CA VAL A 290 10.45 -6.31 10.63
C VAL A 290 9.29 -7.29 10.64
N LEU A 291 8.07 -6.77 10.72
CA LEU A 291 6.84 -7.54 10.62
C LEU A 291 6.29 -7.40 9.19
N GLU A 292 6.04 -8.53 8.54
CA GLU A 292 5.50 -8.53 7.19
C GLU A 292 3.98 -8.70 7.24
N GLY A 293 3.27 -7.89 6.44
CA GLY A 293 1.83 -7.98 6.25
C GLY A 293 1.46 -8.10 4.78
N TYR A 294 0.32 -8.71 4.51
CA TYR A 294 -0.23 -8.88 3.17
C TYR A 294 -1.65 -8.34 3.10
N GLY A 295 -1.94 -7.81 1.93
CA GLY A 295 -3.26 -7.35 1.56
C GLY A 295 -3.28 -6.53 0.28
N LEU A 296 -4.47 -6.12 -0.10
CA LEU A 296 -4.79 -5.40 -1.32
C LEU A 296 -5.68 -4.20 -0.99
N THR A 297 -5.87 -3.31 -1.92
CA THR A 297 -6.86 -2.24 -1.77
C THR A 297 -8.24 -2.82 -1.45
N GLU A 298 -8.61 -3.90 -2.12
CA GLU A 298 -9.86 -4.63 -1.97
C GLU A 298 -10.00 -5.35 -0.61
N THR A 299 -8.94 -5.39 0.21
CA THR A 299 -8.94 -5.91 1.59
C THR A 299 -8.66 -4.86 2.66
N SER A 300 -8.67 -3.56 2.34
CA SER A 300 -8.78 -2.35 3.21
C SER A 300 -7.60 -1.97 4.14
N PRO A 301 -6.31 -2.27 4.00
CA PRO A 301 -5.79 -3.27 3.10
C PRO A 301 -5.42 -4.60 3.76
N VAL A 302 -5.24 -4.68 5.11
CA VAL A 302 -4.57 -5.82 5.77
C VAL A 302 -5.49 -7.03 5.85
N ALA A 303 -5.00 -8.15 5.34
CA ALA A 303 -5.65 -9.45 5.41
C ALA A 303 -4.88 -10.45 6.29
N THR A 304 -3.53 -10.47 6.20
CA THR A 304 -2.68 -11.27 7.07
C THR A 304 -1.50 -10.46 7.61
N PHE A 305 -0.93 -10.92 8.71
CA PHE A 305 0.19 -10.24 9.37
C PHE A 305 1.03 -11.22 10.20
N ASN A 306 2.34 -11.02 10.24
CA ASN A 306 3.23 -11.67 11.19
C ASN A 306 2.99 -11.04 12.58
N GLN A 307 2.09 -11.64 13.35
CA GLN A 307 1.59 -11.07 14.61
C GLN A 307 2.61 -11.31 15.73
N PRO A 308 2.90 -10.30 16.56
CA PRO A 308 3.90 -10.45 17.64
C PRO A 308 3.61 -11.59 18.62
N HIS A 309 2.32 -11.86 18.87
CA HIS A 309 1.88 -12.86 19.86
C HIS A 309 1.75 -14.30 19.31
N THR A 310 1.62 -14.47 18.00
CA THR A 310 1.59 -15.82 17.36
C THR A 310 2.95 -16.24 16.83
N GLY A 311 3.92 -15.35 16.92
CA GLY A 311 5.26 -15.54 16.38
C GLY A 311 5.41 -14.98 14.97
N ARG A 312 6.66 -14.75 14.61
CA ARG A 312 7.06 -14.22 13.30
C ARG A 312 7.86 -15.28 12.53
N ARG A 313 7.58 -15.41 11.25
CA ARG A 313 8.34 -16.27 10.35
C ARG A 313 8.75 -15.48 9.10
N PRO A 314 10.05 -15.10 8.97
CA PRO A 314 10.56 -14.40 7.78
C PRO A 314 10.23 -15.13 6.48
N GLY A 315 9.89 -14.40 5.42
CA GLY A 315 9.46 -14.96 4.14
C GLY A 315 8.01 -15.41 4.09
N THR A 316 7.26 -15.28 5.20
CA THR A 316 5.81 -15.45 5.25
C THR A 316 5.13 -14.12 5.51
N VAL A 317 3.83 -14.03 5.23
CA VAL A 317 3.00 -12.88 5.57
C VAL A 317 2.11 -13.15 6.80
N GLY A 318 2.47 -14.15 7.59
CA GLY A 318 1.85 -14.48 8.89
C GLY A 318 0.47 -15.13 8.79
N HIS A 319 -0.36 -14.80 9.77
CA HIS A 319 -1.69 -15.36 9.96
C HIS A 319 -2.80 -14.37 9.58
N PRO A 320 -4.03 -14.84 9.31
CA PRO A 320 -5.18 -13.96 9.15
C PRO A 320 -5.32 -13.01 10.34
N VAL A 321 -5.65 -11.75 10.05
CA VAL A 321 -5.93 -10.78 11.12
C VAL A 321 -7.31 -11.04 11.71
N TRP A 322 -7.61 -10.47 12.88
CA TRP A 322 -8.88 -10.64 13.57
C TRP A 322 -10.09 -10.41 12.64
N GLY A 323 -11.04 -11.33 12.65
CA GLY A 323 -12.27 -11.24 11.84
C GLY A 323 -12.09 -11.46 10.34
N VAL A 324 -10.94 -12.00 9.92
CA VAL A 324 -10.61 -12.34 8.53
C VAL A 324 -10.30 -13.84 8.42
N GLU A 325 -10.79 -14.45 7.36
CA GLU A 325 -10.49 -15.83 6.98
C GLU A 325 -9.66 -15.84 5.69
N ILE A 326 -8.68 -16.73 5.63
CA ILE A 326 -7.86 -16.97 4.44
C ILE A 326 -8.03 -18.43 4.02
N GLY A 327 -8.28 -18.63 2.75
CA GLY A 327 -8.26 -19.94 2.10
C GLY A 327 -7.22 -19.99 0.97
N ILE A 328 -6.83 -21.21 0.62
CA ILE A 328 -6.09 -21.48 -0.61
C ILE A 328 -7.06 -22.22 -1.53
N ALA A 329 -7.37 -21.64 -2.68
CA ALA A 329 -8.33 -22.19 -3.63
C ALA A 329 -7.63 -22.74 -4.88
N ASP A 330 -8.26 -23.74 -5.51
CA ASP A 330 -7.82 -24.25 -6.80
C ASP A 330 -7.79 -23.09 -7.83
N ALA A 331 -6.60 -22.73 -8.29
CA ALA A 331 -6.40 -21.63 -9.22
C ALA A 331 -6.90 -21.92 -10.64
N ALA A 332 -7.21 -23.17 -10.97
CA ALA A 332 -7.75 -23.58 -12.27
C ALA A 332 -9.28 -23.43 -12.37
N VAL A 333 -9.96 -23.19 -11.23
CA VAL A 333 -11.41 -23.06 -11.15
C VAL A 333 -11.77 -21.60 -10.90
N ASP A 334 -12.36 -20.92 -11.87
CA ASP A 334 -12.67 -19.48 -11.77
C ASP A 334 -14.11 -19.20 -11.30
N ASP A 335 -15.04 -20.10 -11.52
CA ASP A 335 -16.48 -19.93 -11.25
C ASP A 335 -16.93 -20.44 -9.87
N ALA A 336 -16.05 -21.09 -9.11
CA ALA A 336 -16.31 -21.58 -7.75
C ALA A 336 -15.04 -21.54 -6.89
N VAL A 337 -15.20 -21.47 -5.57
CA VAL A 337 -14.09 -21.57 -4.62
C VAL A 337 -13.98 -22.99 -4.09
N ARG A 338 -13.00 -23.74 -4.59
CA ARG A 338 -12.61 -25.06 -4.09
C ARG A 338 -11.38 -24.93 -3.21
N LEU A 339 -11.56 -25.00 -1.92
CA LEU A 339 -10.45 -24.90 -0.97
C LEU A 339 -9.57 -26.15 -1.03
N LEU A 340 -8.26 -25.92 -1.05
CA LEU A 340 -7.20 -26.93 -1.00
C LEU A 340 -6.75 -27.19 0.43
N ALA A 341 -6.05 -28.30 0.65
CA ALA A 341 -5.47 -28.63 1.95
C ALA A 341 -4.22 -27.76 2.25
N ASP A 342 -3.83 -27.70 3.52
CA ASP A 342 -2.59 -27.06 3.92
C ASP A 342 -1.38 -27.72 3.25
N GLY A 343 -0.43 -26.91 2.81
CA GLY A 343 0.75 -27.35 2.05
C GLY A 343 0.56 -27.36 0.52
N GLU A 344 -0.68 -27.24 0.01
CA GLU A 344 -0.93 -27.11 -1.42
C GLU A 344 -0.85 -25.66 -1.87
N THR A 345 -0.33 -25.44 -3.09
CA THR A 345 -0.25 -24.12 -3.71
C THR A 345 -1.50 -23.84 -4.53
N GLY A 346 -2.14 -22.70 -4.30
CA GLY A 346 -3.30 -22.25 -5.04
C GLY A 346 -3.53 -20.75 -4.92
N GLU A 347 -4.67 -20.28 -5.39
CA GLU A 347 -5.03 -18.87 -5.27
C GLU A 347 -5.44 -18.52 -3.84
N VAL A 348 -4.85 -17.46 -3.29
CA VAL A 348 -5.25 -16.91 -2.00
C VAL A 348 -6.63 -16.28 -2.12
N VAL A 349 -7.56 -16.71 -1.26
CA VAL A 349 -8.91 -16.15 -1.17
C VAL A 349 -9.17 -15.62 0.23
N VAL A 350 -9.89 -14.49 0.29
CA VAL A 350 -10.10 -13.74 1.53
C VAL A 350 -11.59 -13.56 1.81
N ARG A 351 -12.00 -13.75 3.05
CA ARG A 351 -13.34 -13.44 3.53
C ARG A 351 -13.28 -12.73 4.87
N GLY A 352 -14.04 -11.66 5.05
CA GLY A 352 -14.07 -10.95 6.32
C GLY A 352 -14.56 -9.50 6.20
N HIS A 353 -14.52 -8.81 7.33
CA HIS A 353 -14.91 -7.40 7.44
C HIS A 353 -14.07 -6.45 6.59
N ASN A 354 -12.89 -6.87 6.16
CA ASN A 354 -11.94 -6.09 5.38
C ASN A 354 -12.21 -6.12 3.87
N VAL A 355 -13.04 -7.04 3.39
CA VAL A 355 -13.36 -7.17 1.97
C VAL A 355 -14.25 -6.01 1.52
N PHE A 356 -13.87 -5.37 0.43
CA PHE A 356 -14.52 -4.19 -0.15
C PHE A 356 -15.99 -4.43 -0.57
N ALA A 357 -16.73 -3.35 -0.79
CA ALA A 357 -18.13 -3.43 -1.24
C ALA A 357 -18.30 -3.67 -2.75
N GLY A 358 -17.20 -3.92 -3.47
CA GLY A 358 -17.17 -4.13 -4.91
C GLY A 358 -16.60 -2.95 -5.69
N TYR A 359 -16.47 -3.12 -7.00
CA TYR A 359 -16.00 -2.09 -7.91
C TYR A 359 -17.14 -1.12 -8.28
N LEU A 360 -16.80 0.16 -8.37
CA LEU A 360 -17.74 1.21 -8.74
C LEU A 360 -18.24 0.97 -10.17
N ASP A 361 -19.57 0.93 -10.34
CA ASP A 361 -20.28 0.78 -11.61
C ASP A 361 -19.79 -0.41 -12.48
N ASP A 362 -19.18 -1.42 -11.84
CA ASP A 362 -18.66 -2.63 -12.52
C ASP A 362 -19.12 -3.90 -11.75
N PRO A 363 -20.41 -4.27 -11.85
CA PRO A 363 -20.96 -5.44 -11.18
C PRO A 363 -20.38 -6.76 -11.73
N GLU A 364 -19.99 -6.80 -13.00
CA GLU A 364 -19.38 -7.99 -13.60
C GLU A 364 -18.00 -8.26 -13.02
N ALA A 365 -17.14 -7.23 -12.94
CA ALA A 365 -15.84 -7.37 -12.29
C ALA A 365 -15.97 -7.67 -10.81
N THR A 366 -17.00 -7.15 -10.14
CA THR A 366 -17.28 -7.46 -8.73
C THR A 366 -17.66 -8.92 -8.56
N ALA A 367 -18.56 -9.45 -9.40
CA ALA A 367 -18.98 -10.85 -9.37
C ALA A 367 -17.82 -11.81 -9.70
N ALA A 368 -16.93 -11.42 -10.62
CA ALA A 368 -15.74 -12.20 -10.95
C ALA A 368 -14.69 -12.19 -9.81
N ALA A 369 -14.63 -11.09 -9.05
CA ALA A 369 -13.69 -10.97 -7.94
C ALA A 369 -14.18 -11.60 -6.63
N VAL A 370 -15.52 -11.63 -6.41
CA VAL A 370 -16.12 -12.19 -5.18
C VAL A 370 -16.99 -13.36 -5.55
N VAL A 371 -16.49 -14.58 -5.34
CA VAL A 371 -17.13 -15.86 -5.68
C VAL A 371 -17.39 -16.64 -4.40
N ASP A 372 -18.58 -17.18 -4.22
CA ASP A 372 -19.00 -17.94 -3.03
C ASP A 372 -18.72 -17.20 -1.70
N GLY A 373 -18.79 -15.85 -1.71
CA GLY A 373 -18.50 -15.01 -0.54
C GLY A 373 -16.99 -14.83 -0.24
N TRP A 374 -16.11 -15.32 -1.10
CA TRP A 374 -14.67 -15.14 -1.02
C TRP A 374 -14.18 -14.15 -2.07
N PHE A 375 -13.34 -13.20 -1.67
CA PHE A 375 -12.61 -12.34 -2.58
C PHE A 375 -11.39 -13.10 -3.13
N ARG A 376 -11.28 -13.20 -4.44
CA ARG A 376 -10.18 -13.81 -5.18
C ARG A 376 -9.09 -12.77 -5.42
N THR A 377 -7.91 -13.01 -4.86
CA THR A 377 -6.84 -12.00 -4.86
C THR A 377 -6.05 -11.95 -6.15
N GLY A 378 -6.04 -13.03 -6.93
CA GLY A 378 -5.14 -13.21 -8.07
C GLY A 378 -3.70 -13.47 -7.65
N ASP A 379 -3.41 -13.61 -6.35
CA ASP A 379 -2.09 -13.97 -5.83
C ASP A 379 -2.08 -15.46 -5.50
N LEU A 380 -0.98 -16.14 -5.83
CA LEU A 380 -0.77 -17.55 -5.50
C LEU A 380 -0.04 -17.64 -4.16
N GLY A 381 -0.47 -18.57 -3.32
CA GLY A 381 0.10 -18.77 -2.01
C GLY A 381 0.00 -20.22 -1.53
N VAL A 382 0.65 -20.48 -0.42
CA VAL A 382 0.59 -21.73 0.32
C VAL A 382 0.43 -21.41 1.80
N ARG A 383 -0.48 -22.12 2.46
CA ARG A 383 -0.63 -22.09 3.92
C ARG A 383 0.00 -23.36 4.49
N ASP A 384 0.93 -23.21 5.43
CA ASP A 384 1.53 -24.34 6.08
C ASP A 384 0.65 -24.92 7.19
N THR A 385 1.06 -26.04 7.78
CA THR A 385 0.33 -26.72 8.86
C THR A 385 0.25 -25.93 10.17
N ASP A 386 1.13 -24.93 10.35
CA ASP A 386 1.09 -24.01 11.49
C ASP A 386 0.22 -22.78 11.20
N GLY A 387 -0.36 -22.68 9.99
CA GLY A 387 -1.27 -21.62 9.56
C GLY A 387 -0.59 -20.38 8.97
N PHE A 388 0.75 -20.36 8.82
CA PHE A 388 1.44 -19.25 8.17
C PHE A 388 1.19 -19.25 6.66
N LEU A 389 0.82 -18.08 6.14
CA LEU A 389 0.66 -17.86 4.71
C LEU A 389 1.97 -17.39 4.09
N SER A 390 2.38 -18.03 3.01
CA SER A 390 3.45 -17.56 2.11
C SER A 390 2.85 -17.19 0.77
N ILE A 391 3.14 -15.98 0.29
CA ILE A 391 2.79 -15.57 -1.07
C ILE A 391 3.88 -16.07 -2.01
N VAL A 392 3.49 -16.89 -2.96
CA VAL A 392 4.42 -17.52 -3.92
C VAL A 392 4.67 -16.61 -5.10
N ASP A 393 3.59 -16.12 -5.74
CA ASP A 393 3.65 -15.18 -6.86
C ASP A 393 2.25 -14.64 -7.21
N ARG A 394 2.14 -13.91 -8.35
CA ARG A 394 0.87 -13.55 -8.95
C ARG A 394 0.45 -14.55 -10.03
N LYS A 395 -0.82 -14.92 -10.05
CA LYS A 395 -1.39 -15.81 -11.08
C LYS A 395 -1.06 -15.33 -12.50
N LYS A 396 -1.09 -14.02 -12.74
CA LYS A 396 -0.80 -13.40 -14.06
C LYS A 396 0.68 -13.25 -14.39
N ASP A 397 1.58 -13.32 -13.40
CA ASP A 397 3.02 -13.15 -13.60
C ASP A 397 3.75 -14.50 -13.66
N LEU A 398 3.00 -15.60 -13.53
CA LEU A 398 3.49 -16.97 -13.65
C LEU A 398 4.09 -17.20 -15.05
N ILE A 399 5.33 -17.69 -15.10
CA ILE A 399 6.01 -18.03 -16.35
C ILE A 399 5.72 -19.50 -16.66
N ILE A 400 5.13 -19.77 -17.84
CA ILE A 400 4.83 -21.13 -18.29
C ILE A 400 5.87 -21.57 -19.30
N ARG A 401 6.91 -22.24 -18.80
CA ARG A 401 8.04 -22.68 -19.61
C ARG A 401 7.99 -24.18 -19.87
N GLY A 402 7.68 -24.55 -21.11
CA GLY A 402 7.63 -25.96 -21.51
C GLY A 402 6.68 -26.82 -20.66
N GLY A 403 5.54 -26.23 -20.22
CA GLY A 403 4.53 -26.87 -19.37
C GLY A 403 4.85 -26.83 -17.88
N PHE A 404 5.98 -26.23 -17.47
CA PHE A 404 6.31 -26.05 -16.06
C PHE A 404 5.93 -24.64 -15.60
N ASN A 405 5.30 -24.56 -14.44
CA ASN A 405 5.01 -23.31 -13.75
C ASN A 405 6.29 -22.83 -13.05
N ILE A 406 6.80 -21.67 -13.45
CA ILE A 406 7.95 -21.02 -12.85
C ILE A 406 7.47 -19.77 -12.15
N TYR A 407 7.80 -19.66 -10.90
CA TYR A 407 7.46 -18.52 -10.05
C TYR A 407 8.61 -17.51 -10.08
N PRO A 408 8.44 -16.33 -10.71
CA PRO A 408 9.46 -15.29 -10.78
C PRO A 408 10.13 -14.98 -9.47
N ARG A 409 9.36 -14.90 -8.39
CA ARG A 409 9.86 -14.58 -7.06
C ARG A 409 10.91 -15.59 -6.55
N GLU A 410 10.72 -16.88 -6.80
CA GLU A 410 11.69 -17.92 -6.39
C GLU A 410 13.08 -17.68 -7.03
N VAL A 411 13.07 -17.21 -8.28
CA VAL A 411 14.30 -16.90 -9.02
C VAL A 411 14.90 -15.57 -8.52
N GLU A 412 14.08 -14.57 -8.27
CA GLU A 412 14.49 -13.28 -7.72
C GLU A 412 15.17 -13.42 -6.35
N GLU A 413 14.61 -14.25 -5.46
CA GLU A 413 15.16 -14.51 -4.13
C GLU A 413 16.55 -15.17 -4.17
N VAL A 414 16.84 -15.98 -5.18
CA VAL A 414 18.17 -16.57 -5.38
C VAL A 414 19.15 -15.55 -5.93
N LEU A 415 18.73 -14.74 -6.91
CA LEU A 415 19.60 -13.77 -7.55
C LEU A 415 19.96 -12.58 -6.64
N VAL A 416 19.03 -12.10 -5.83
CA VAL A 416 19.30 -10.98 -4.90
C VAL A 416 20.32 -11.30 -3.81
N ARG A 417 20.59 -12.58 -3.57
CA ARG A 417 21.65 -13.05 -2.66
C ARG A 417 23.04 -12.99 -3.28
N HIS A 418 23.14 -12.77 -4.58
CA HIS A 418 24.44 -12.62 -5.24
C HIS A 418 25.09 -11.29 -4.81
N PRO A 419 26.37 -11.26 -4.42
CA PRO A 419 27.02 -10.06 -3.89
C PRO A 419 26.95 -8.83 -4.81
N ALA A 420 26.98 -9.04 -6.12
CA ALA A 420 26.93 -7.96 -7.09
C ALA A 420 25.52 -7.47 -7.42
N VAL A 421 24.46 -8.14 -6.98
CA VAL A 421 23.07 -7.78 -7.33
C VAL A 421 22.50 -6.81 -6.29
N SER A 422 22.05 -5.65 -6.75
CA SER A 422 21.30 -4.66 -5.96
C SER A 422 19.81 -4.97 -5.97
N GLU A 423 19.25 -5.04 -7.20
CA GLU A 423 17.84 -5.33 -7.44
C GLU A 423 17.69 -6.29 -8.62
N VAL A 424 16.59 -7.03 -8.65
CA VAL A 424 16.28 -7.95 -9.74
C VAL A 424 14.77 -8.07 -9.93
N ALA A 425 14.36 -8.17 -11.19
CA ALA A 425 13.01 -8.56 -11.58
C ALA A 425 13.08 -9.69 -12.59
N VAL A 426 12.24 -10.70 -12.42
CA VAL A 426 12.18 -11.85 -13.34
C VAL A 426 10.86 -11.83 -14.10
N ILE A 427 10.95 -12.00 -15.41
CA ILE A 427 9.81 -11.97 -16.34
C ILE A 427 9.87 -13.15 -17.31
N GLY A 428 8.72 -13.55 -17.82
CA GLY A 428 8.63 -14.43 -18.99
C GLY A 428 8.82 -13.62 -20.28
N VAL A 429 9.62 -14.15 -21.18
CA VAL A 429 9.74 -13.62 -22.54
C VAL A 429 9.35 -14.72 -23.53
N PRO A 430 8.72 -14.37 -24.67
CA PRO A 430 8.29 -15.38 -25.66
C PRO A 430 9.45 -16.25 -26.13
N ASP A 431 9.21 -17.57 -26.25
CA ASP A 431 10.13 -18.58 -26.78
C ASP A 431 9.38 -19.54 -27.66
N GLU A 432 9.85 -19.71 -28.92
CA GLU A 432 9.17 -20.54 -29.93
C GLU A 432 9.06 -22.02 -29.52
N ALA A 433 10.05 -22.55 -28.81
CA ALA A 433 10.10 -23.96 -28.44
C ALA A 433 9.39 -24.29 -27.11
N ARG A 434 9.28 -23.32 -26.21
CA ARG A 434 8.85 -23.53 -24.82
C ARG A 434 7.66 -22.69 -24.41
N GLY A 435 7.16 -21.84 -25.29
CA GLY A 435 6.14 -20.83 -24.98
C GLY A 435 6.76 -19.60 -24.38
N GLU A 436 7.38 -19.74 -23.20
CA GLU A 436 8.12 -18.68 -22.53
C GLU A 436 9.51 -19.14 -22.07
N GLU A 437 10.44 -18.19 -21.99
CA GLU A 437 11.75 -18.38 -21.37
C GLU A 437 11.93 -17.37 -20.22
N ILE A 438 12.74 -17.77 -19.22
CA ILE A 438 12.97 -16.97 -18.00
C ILE A 438 14.03 -15.92 -18.28
N CYS A 439 13.67 -14.65 -18.14
CA CYS A 439 14.56 -13.50 -18.24
C CYS A 439 14.68 -12.78 -16.90
N ALA A 440 15.90 -12.65 -16.39
CA ALA A 440 16.22 -11.83 -15.22
C ALA A 440 16.72 -10.45 -15.66
N VAL A 441 16.08 -9.39 -15.18
CA VAL A 441 16.51 -7.99 -15.36
C VAL A 441 17.16 -7.54 -14.06
N VAL A 442 18.45 -7.20 -14.11
CA VAL A 442 19.31 -7.05 -12.95
C VAL A 442 19.89 -5.63 -12.88
N VAL A 443 19.81 -5.03 -11.68
CA VAL A 443 20.55 -3.83 -11.30
C VAL A 443 21.78 -4.26 -10.50
N VAL A 444 22.96 -3.88 -10.96
CA VAL A 444 24.23 -4.20 -10.32
C VAL A 444 24.53 -3.16 -9.23
N ARG A 445 25.14 -3.58 -8.13
CA ARG A 445 25.60 -2.66 -7.07
C ARG A 445 26.70 -1.73 -7.60
N PRO A 446 26.68 -0.44 -7.24
CA PRO A 446 27.68 0.53 -7.71
C PRO A 446 29.13 0.17 -7.29
N ASP A 447 29.29 -0.51 -6.17
CA ASP A 447 30.57 -0.91 -5.59
C ASP A 447 30.99 -2.35 -5.98
N ALA A 448 30.17 -3.06 -6.74
CA ALA A 448 30.49 -4.38 -7.23
C ALA A 448 31.49 -4.31 -8.40
N GLY A 449 32.38 -5.30 -8.46
CA GLY A 449 33.19 -5.53 -9.65
C GLY A 449 32.35 -5.93 -10.86
N PRO A 450 32.96 -6.07 -12.05
CA PRO A 450 32.25 -6.52 -13.23
C PRO A 450 31.59 -7.88 -12.99
N VAL A 451 30.31 -7.98 -13.30
CA VAL A 451 29.54 -9.23 -13.25
C VAL A 451 28.97 -9.53 -14.64
N THR A 452 29.02 -10.78 -15.04
CA THR A 452 28.53 -11.23 -16.35
C THR A 452 27.18 -11.95 -16.25
N ALA A 453 26.46 -12.01 -17.36
CA ALA A 453 25.22 -12.79 -17.46
C ALA A 453 25.47 -14.26 -17.14
N ASP A 454 26.55 -14.85 -17.69
CA ASP A 454 26.91 -16.26 -17.46
C ASP A 454 27.20 -16.57 -15.99
N GLU A 455 27.80 -15.63 -15.25
CA GLU A 455 28.04 -15.76 -13.81
C GLU A 455 26.73 -15.85 -13.03
N LEU A 456 25.76 -14.96 -13.32
CA LEU A 456 24.45 -14.95 -12.66
C LEU A 456 23.60 -16.17 -13.05
N ILE A 457 23.68 -16.61 -14.30
CA ILE A 457 23.06 -17.86 -14.77
C ILE A 457 23.68 -19.05 -14.03
N GLY A 458 25.03 -19.10 -13.92
CA GLY A 458 25.76 -20.12 -13.19
C GLY A 458 25.35 -20.17 -11.73
N TRP A 459 25.33 -19.01 -11.04
CA TRP A 459 24.87 -18.86 -9.67
C TRP A 459 23.48 -19.44 -9.44
N SER A 460 22.54 -19.08 -10.34
CA SER A 460 21.17 -19.55 -10.27
C SER A 460 21.04 -21.04 -10.57
N ARG A 461 21.80 -21.55 -11.55
CA ARG A 461 21.79 -22.97 -11.93
C ARG A 461 22.25 -23.92 -10.81
N GLU A 462 23.16 -23.46 -9.97
CA GLU A 462 23.63 -24.23 -8.81
C GLU A 462 22.60 -24.31 -7.68
N ARG A 463 21.64 -23.36 -7.63
CA ARG A 463 20.71 -23.17 -6.50
C ARG A 463 19.25 -23.44 -6.86
N LEU A 464 18.94 -23.54 -8.14
CA LEU A 464 17.59 -23.78 -8.66
C LEU A 464 17.53 -25.05 -9.53
N GLY A 465 16.37 -25.65 -9.58
CA GLY A 465 16.10 -26.77 -10.47
C GLY A 465 16.35 -26.41 -11.95
N ARG A 466 16.71 -27.40 -12.76
CA ARG A 466 17.07 -27.20 -14.18
C ARG A 466 16.02 -26.46 -15.01
N HIS A 467 14.77 -26.52 -14.65
CA HIS A 467 13.67 -25.84 -15.34
C HIS A 467 13.43 -24.41 -14.86
N LYS A 468 13.99 -24.00 -13.71
CA LYS A 468 13.64 -22.72 -13.02
C LYS A 468 14.67 -21.62 -13.17
N TYR A 469 15.96 -21.90 -13.45
CA TYR A 469 16.95 -20.84 -13.53
C TYR A 469 16.85 -20.03 -14.84
N PRO A 470 17.17 -18.72 -14.81
CA PRO A 470 17.07 -17.87 -15.99
C PRO A 470 18.07 -18.30 -17.08
N ARG A 471 17.66 -18.14 -18.34
CA ARG A 471 18.52 -18.35 -19.53
C ARG A 471 18.96 -17.03 -20.12
N ILE A 472 18.25 -15.97 -19.78
CA ILE A 472 18.48 -14.63 -20.27
C ILE A 472 18.71 -13.75 -19.05
N VAL A 473 19.79 -12.97 -19.07
CA VAL A 473 20.06 -11.92 -18.08
C VAL A 473 20.27 -10.61 -18.83
N ARG A 474 19.53 -9.59 -18.44
CA ARG A 474 19.64 -8.22 -18.94
C ARG A 474 20.07 -7.32 -17.80
N PHE A 475 20.98 -6.40 -18.05
CA PHE A 475 21.39 -5.39 -17.07
C PHE A 475 20.68 -4.07 -17.35
N THR A 476 20.31 -3.38 -16.27
CA THR A 476 19.72 -2.05 -16.31
C THR A 476 20.28 -1.21 -15.18
N GLU A 477 20.24 0.12 -15.35
CA GLU A 477 20.62 1.06 -14.29
C GLU A 477 19.58 1.14 -13.17
N GLU A 478 18.28 0.99 -13.52
CA GLU A 478 17.17 0.99 -12.58
C GLU A 478 16.03 0.10 -13.06
N LEU A 479 15.22 -0.40 -12.13
CA LEU A 479 13.97 -1.08 -12.44
C LEU A 479 12.82 -0.06 -12.54
N PRO A 480 11.90 -0.21 -13.52
CA PRO A 480 10.74 0.66 -13.62
C PRO A 480 9.83 0.45 -12.40
N LEU A 481 9.62 1.51 -11.64
CA LEU A 481 8.78 1.49 -10.46
C LEU A 481 7.40 2.10 -10.74
N GLY A 482 6.39 1.46 -10.20
CA GLY A 482 5.07 2.06 -10.11
C GLY A 482 5.03 3.13 -9.00
N PRO A 483 3.93 3.86 -8.96
CA PRO A 483 3.75 4.99 -8.04
C PRO A 483 3.81 4.62 -6.56
N THR A 484 3.61 3.35 -6.25
CA THR A 484 3.67 2.78 -4.90
C THR A 484 5.03 2.16 -4.57
N GLY A 485 6.05 2.37 -5.43
CA GLY A 485 7.38 1.78 -5.27
C GLY A 485 7.49 0.30 -5.67
N LYS A 486 6.44 -0.27 -6.31
CA LYS A 486 6.45 -1.65 -6.82
C LYS A 486 7.06 -1.69 -8.22
N VAL A 487 7.84 -2.74 -8.52
CA VAL A 487 8.37 -2.97 -9.85
C VAL A 487 7.24 -3.22 -10.86
N LEU A 488 7.28 -2.49 -11.97
CA LEU A 488 6.34 -2.63 -13.09
C LEU A 488 6.85 -3.67 -14.10
N LYS A 489 6.68 -4.97 -13.81
CA LYS A 489 7.16 -6.07 -14.68
C LYS A 489 6.67 -5.94 -16.13
N ARG A 490 5.45 -5.46 -16.37
CA ARG A 490 4.91 -5.24 -17.72
C ARG A 490 5.70 -4.23 -18.55
N ALA A 491 6.37 -3.26 -17.92
CA ALA A 491 7.22 -2.32 -18.64
C ALA A 491 8.53 -2.97 -19.12
N LEU A 492 8.99 -4.02 -18.42
CA LEU A 492 10.18 -4.79 -18.79
C LEU A 492 9.93 -5.75 -19.98
N THR A 493 8.69 -6.22 -20.16
CA THR A 493 8.31 -7.08 -21.29
C THR A 493 8.14 -6.30 -22.59
N ALA A 494 7.78 -5.02 -22.54
CA ALA A 494 7.59 -4.16 -23.72
C ALA A 494 8.90 -3.74 -24.41
N THR A 495 10.04 -3.89 -23.74
CA THR A 495 11.40 -3.59 -24.27
C THR A 495 12.10 -4.83 -24.84
N SER A 496 11.35 -5.87 -25.14
CA SER A 496 11.85 -7.18 -25.60
C SER A 496 11.90 -7.24 -27.13
#